data_b6635192163a83cc5d2a97424c38b161
#
_entry.id   b6635192163a83cc5d2a97424c38b161
#
_cell.length_a   1.000
_cell.length_b   1.000
_cell.length_c   1.000
_cell.angle_alpha   90.00
_cell.angle_beta   90.00
_cell.angle_gamma   90.00
#
_symmetry.space_group_name_H-M   'P 1'
#
loop_
_entity.id
_entity.type
_entity.pdbx_description
1 polymer ?
#
loop_
_entity_poly.entity_id
_entity_poly.type
_entity_poly.pdbx_seq_one_letter_code
_entity_poly.pdbx_strand_id
1 'polypeptide(L)'
;MKIGFDNEKYQKIQSEHIKERISQFDGKLYLELGGKLFDDHHASRVLPGFLPDSKLRMFQKLSDSIEIIIVISATDIEKNKTRADLGITYDEDVLRLRGEFQNRGFMVGSVVITHFNGQPAACAFRQRLERDGIKTYYHYLIEGYPHDVQRIASDEGFGKNDYVETSRPLVIVTAPGPGSGKMAVCLSQLYNEHKRGVRAGYAKFETFPVWNLPLKHPVNVAYEAATADLNDVNMIDPFHLEAYNKIAVNYNRDIEIFPVLNALFEGIYGSNPYKSPTDMGVNMVGFCISDDGVCCEASKNEIIRRYYDATNKMARGACNENEISKIRLLLSQSKINTDFRRTTVAAKQSLKKTGHTSSAIELEDGTIITAHSSELLGCSAALLLNVTKHLAGIDHELKLIPQTMIEPIQHTKINYLGGRNPRLHTDEVLVALSVLSQNDENCRRALEQLPKLRGCQVHCTVMLSDVDQKIFKKLGLNLTCEPVLKK
;
A
#
# COMPACT_ATOMS: atom_id res chain seq x y z
N MET A 1 -8.92 13.87 -14.21
CA MET A 1 -7.56 13.25 -14.08
C MET A 1 -7.23 12.51 -15.36
N LYS A 2 -6.07 12.77 -15.96
CA LYS A 2 -5.64 11.99 -17.15
C LYS A 2 -5.49 10.53 -16.74
N ILE A 3 -6.02 9.62 -17.54
CA ILE A 3 -5.97 8.17 -17.29
C ILE A 3 -4.81 7.61 -18.09
N GLY A 4 -3.92 6.88 -17.44
CA GLY A 4 -2.76 6.21 -18.04
C GLY A 4 -2.79 4.69 -17.88
N PHE A 5 -3.84 4.16 -17.23
CA PHE A 5 -3.97 2.74 -16.95
C PHE A 5 -5.40 2.25 -17.17
N ASP A 6 -5.53 1.17 -17.93
CA ASP A 6 -6.80 0.51 -18.19
C ASP A 6 -7.11 -0.54 -17.12
N ASN A 7 -7.91 -0.14 -16.14
CA ASN A 7 -8.27 -0.97 -15.01
C ASN A 7 -9.20 -2.14 -15.35
N GLU A 8 -10.06 -2.00 -16.36
CA GLU A 8 -10.96 -3.08 -16.78
C GLU A 8 -10.20 -4.16 -17.52
N LYS A 9 -9.33 -3.76 -18.45
CA LYS A 9 -8.39 -4.66 -19.12
C LYS A 9 -7.54 -5.41 -18.11
N TYR A 10 -7.00 -4.72 -17.09
CA TYR A 10 -6.20 -5.35 -16.03
C TYR A 10 -6.99 -6.44 -15.31
N GLN A 11 -8.19 -6.15 -14.82
CA GLN A 11 -9.01 -7.14 -14.13
C GLN A 11 -9.29 -8.37 -15.00
N LYS A 12 -9.51 -8.16 -16.30
CA LYS A 12 -9.78 -9.23 -17.27
C LYS A 12 -8.56 -10.11 -17.47
N ILE A 13 -7.46 -9.54 -18.00
CA ILE A 13 -6.29 -10.35 -18.39
C ILE A 13 -5.56 -10.95 -17.18
N GLN A 14 -5.56 -10.27 -16.03
CA GLN A 14 -4.99 -10.79 -14.80
C GLN A 14 -5.78 -12.01 -14.30
N SER A 15 -7.12 -11.97 -14.35
CA SER A 15 -7.96 -13.12 -13.97
C SER A 15 -7.85 -14.28 -14.95
N GLU A 16 -7.73 -14.01 -16.24
CA GLU A 16 -7.48 -15.02 -17.28
C GLU A 16 -6.13 -15.73 -17.04
N HIS A 17 -5.08 -14.96 -16.77
CA HIS A 17 -3.76 -15.52 -16.50
C HIS A 17 -3.70 -16.36 -15.22
N ILE A 18 -4.48 -15.99 -14.17
CA ILE A 18 -4.61 -16.85 -12.98
C ILE A 18 -5.30 -18.17 -13.33
N LYS A 19 -6.38 -18.14 -14.14
CA LYS A 19 -7.08 -19.36 -14.59
C LYS A 19 -6.18 -20.26 -15.43
N GLU A 20 -5.39 -19.69 -16.33
CA GLU A 20 -4.38 -20.42 -17.12
C GLU A 20 -3.38 -21.09 -16.18
N ARG A 21 -2.91 -20.38 -15.15
CA ARG A 21 -1.98 -20.93 -14.18
C ARG A 21 -2.60 -22.11 -13.40
N ILE A 22 -3.86 -22.04 -12.99
CA ILE A 22 -4.58 -23.14 -12.34
C ILE A 22 -4.62 -24.38 -13.26
N SER A 23 -4.88 -24.19 -14.55
CA SER A 23 -4.99 -25.29 -15.51
C SER A 23 -3.66 -25.99 -15.81
N GLN A 24 -2.50 -25.38 -15.49
CA GLN A 24 -1.17 -25.97 -15.63
C GLN A 24 -0.87 -27.02 -14.53
N PHE A 25 -1.66 -27.08 -13.46
CA PHE A 25 -1.44 -27.91 -12.29
C PHE A 25 -2.76 -28.55 -11.86
N ASP A 26 -2.97 -29.76 -11.94
CA ASP A 26 -4.13 -30.59 -11.54
C ASP A 26 -5.38 -29.82 -10.99
N GLY A 27 -5.62 -28.61 -11.52
CA GLY A 27 -6.71 -27.74 -11.13
C GLY A 27 -6.57 -27.03 -9.78
N LYS A 28 -5.37 -26.99 -9.16
CA LYS A 28 -5.15 -26.37 -7.84
C LYS A 28 -3.94 -25.43 -7.83
N LEU A 29 -4.14 -24.21 -7.32
CA LEU A 29 -3.11 -23.19 -7.26
C LEU A 29 -3.09 -22.51 -5.87
N TYR A 30 -1.93 -22.49 -5.24
CA TYR A 30 -1.64 -21.68 -4.07
C TYR A 30 -1.06 -20.34 -4.52
N LEU A 31 -1.82 -19.27 -4.29
CA LEU A 31 -1.48 -17.92 -4.71
C LEU A 31 -1.02 -17.09 -3.51
N GLU A 32 0.29 -16.89 -3.39
CA GLU A 32 0.83 -15.96 -2.40
C GLU A 32 0.48 -14.52 -2.76
N LEU A 33 -0.22 -13.82 -1.89
CA LEU A 33 -0.57 -12.44 -2.11
C LEU A 33 0.55 -11.51 -1.62
N GLY A 34 1.21 -10.86 -2.56
CA GLY A 34 2.16 -9.79 -2.30
C GLY A 34 1.46 -8.43 -2.19
N GLY A 35 1.92 -7.60 -1.26
CA GLY A 35 1.40 -6.25 -1.07
C GLY A 35 -0.01 -6.16 -0.49
N LYS A 36 -0.64 -4.99 -0.63
CA LYS A 36 -1.97 -4.72 -0.08
C LYS A 36 -3.06 -5.17 -1.05
N LEU A 37 -4.03 -5.95 -0.55
CA LEU A 37 -5.24 -6.30 -1.28
C LEU A 37 -6.28 -5.18 -1.18
N PHE A 38 -6.36 -4.56 -0.01
CA PHE A 38 -7.22 -3.42 0.27
C PHE A 38 -6.39 -2.13 0.20
N ASP A 39 -6.96 -1.11 -0.38
CA ASP A 39 -6.39 0.25 -0.39
C ASP A 39 -4.97 0.32 -0.96
N ASP A 40 -4.75 -0.24 -2.16
CA ASP A 40 -3.46 -0.12 -2.85
C ASP A 40 -3.27 1.30 -3.41
N HIS A 41 -3.04 2.22 -2.48
CA HIS A 41 -2.83 3.63 -2.82
C HIS A 41 -1.52 3.90 -3.54
N HIS A 42 -0.52 2.98 -3.46
CA HIS A 42 0.70 3.16 -4.23
C HIS A 42 0.41 2.94 -5.72
N ALA A 43 -0.23 1.82 -6.06
CA ALA A 43 -0.60 1.53 -7.44
C ALA A 43 -1.47 2.64 -8.06
N SER A 44 -2.49 3.11 -7.33
CA SER A 44 -3.36 4.18 -7.82
C SER A 44 -2.66 5.54 -8.01
N ARG A 45 -1.53 5.78 -7.32
CA ARG A 45 -0.74 7.00 -7.50
C ARG A 45 0.22 6.94 -8.67
N VAL A 46 0.78 5.77 -8.98
CA VAL A 46 1.77 5.62 -10.07
C VAL A 46 1.14 5.17 -11.38
N LEU A 47 -0.07 4.62 -11.34
CA LEU A 47 -0.85 4.14 -12.47
C LEU A 47 -2.23 4.84 -12.47
N PRO A 48 -2.34 6.11 -12.91
CA PRO A 48 -3.62 6.83 -12.95
C PRO A 48 -4.68 6.08 -13.74
N GLY A 49 -5.78 5.71 -13.09
CA GLY A 49 -6.82 4.80 -13.61
C GLY A 49 -6.88 3.47 -12.84
N PHE A 50 -5.81 3.06 -12.15
CA PHE A 50 -5.85 1.91 -11.25
C PHE A 50 -6.67 2.26 -10.00
N LEU A 51 -7.73 1.49 -9.74
CA LEU A 51 -8.55 1.69 -8.55
C LEU A 51 -7.91 1.00 -7.33
N PRO A 52 -7.90 1.62 -6.14
CA PRO A 52 -7.30 1.03 -4.93
C PRO A 52 -7.83 -0.36 -4.57
N ASP A 53 -9.06 -0.68 -4.96
CA ASP A 53 -9.74 -1.95 -4.71
C ASP A 53 -9.76 -2.89 -5.94
N SER A 54 -8.98 -2.59 -7.01
CA SER A 54 -8.97 -3.37 -8.27
C SER A 54 -8.70 -4.85 -8.08
N LYS A 55 -7.73 -5.19 -7.22
CA LYS A 55 -7.39 -6.57 -6.91
C LYS A 55 -8.57 -7.31 -6.27
N LEU A 56 -9.22 -6.65 -5.33
CA LEU A 56 -10.38 -7.20 -4.64
C LEU A 56 -11.55 -7.44 -5.60
N ARG A 57 -11.88 -6.44 -6.45
CA ARG A 57 -12.95 -6.57 -7.47
C ARG A 57 -12.66 -7.68 -8.47
N MET A 58 -11.39 -7.85 -8.86
CA MET A 58 -10.97 -8.95 -9.72
C MET A 58 -11.23 -10.31 -9.05
N PHE A 59 -10.82 -10.47 -7.78
CA PHE A 59 -11.06 -11.72 -7.05
C PHE A 59 -12.53 -11.96 -6.75
N GLN A 60 -13.35 -10.93 -6.55
CA GLN A 60 -14.80 -11.10 -6.37
C GLN A 60 -15.46 -11.80 -7.56
N LYS A 61 -14.97 -11.57 -8.79
CA LYS A 61 -15.44 -12.27 -9.98
C LYS A 61 -15.09 -13.77 -10.01
N LEU A 62 -14.20 -14.20 -9.13
CA LEU A 62 -13.74 -15.58 -8.97
C LEU A 62 -14.10 -16.16 -7.60
N SER A 63 -14.96 -15.50 -6.83
CA SER A 63 -15.23 -15.82 -5.40
C SER A 63 -15.58 -17.27 -5.15
N ASP A 64 -16.36 -17.90 -6.05
CA ASP A 64 -16.79 -19.30 -5.93
C ASP A 64 -15.63 -20.32 -6.07
N SER A 65 -14.53 -19.89 -6.69
CA SER A 65 -13.32 -20.69 -6.89
C SER A 65 -12.23 -20.38 -5.86
N ILE A 66 -12.45 -19.42 -4.96
CA ILE A 66 -11.43 -18.90 -4.05
C ILE A 66 -11.68 -19.36 -2.62
N GLU A 67 -10.63 -19.86 -1.99
CA GLU A 67 -10.51 -20.05 -0.54
C GLU A 67 -9.33 -19.24 -0.03
N ILE A 68 -9.50 -18.57 1.12
CA ILE A 68 -8.47 -17.71 1.70
C ILE A 68 -7.89 -18.35 2.96
N ILE A 69 -6.56 -18.41 3.02
CA ILE A 69 -5.77 -18.73 4.21
C ILE A 69 -5.13 -17.44 4.70
N ILE A 70 -5.35 -17.10 5.97
CA ILE A 70 -4.68 -15.96 6.61
C ILE A 70 -3.50 -16.47 7.44
N VAL A 71 -2.32 -15.94 7.19
CA VAL A 71 -1.08 -16.37 7.82
C VAL A 71 -0.60 -15.30 8.81
N ILE A 72 -0.18 -15.73 10.00
CA ILE A 72 0.42 -14.85 11.02
C ILE A 72 1.61 -15.54 11.69
N SER A 73 2.68 -14.79 11.97
CA SER A 73 3.83 -15.32 12.70
C SER A 73 3.56 -15.37 14.20
N ALA A 74 3.85 -16.50 14.85
CA ALA A 74 3.83 -16.63 16.31
C ALA A 74 4.74 -15.61 17.01
N THR A 75 5.88 -15.28 16.38
CA THR A 75 6.81 -14.24 16.89
C THR A 75 6.19 -12.84 16.83
N ASP A 76 5.38 -12.53 15.81
CA ASP A 76 4.71 -11.23 15.70
C ASP A 76 3.57 -11.11 16.72
N ILE A 77 2.87 -12.22 17.03
CA ILE A 77 1.86 -12.29 18.10
C ILE A 77 2.52 -12.04 19.45
N GLU A 78 3.61 -12.75 19.75
CA GLU A 78 4.34 -12.65 21.03
C GLU A 78 4.87 -11.24 21.28
N LYS A 79 5.29 -10.55 20.24
CA LYS A 79 5.80 -9.16 20.31
C LYS A 79 4.70 -8.09 20.28
N ASN A 80 3.42 -8.46 20.22
CA ASN A 80 2.30 -7.54 20.01
C ASN A 80 2.56 -6.56 18.85
N LYS A 81 3.10 -7.08 17.74
CA LYS A 81 3.48 -6.25 16.61
C LYS A 81 2.27 -5.54 16.02
N THR A 82 2.37 -4.23 15.85
CA THR A 82 1.28 -3.38 15.37
C THR A 82 1.42 -2.99 13.90
N ARG A 83 0.30 -2.80 13.25
CA ARG A 83 0.23 -2.16 11.94
C ARG A 83 0.27 -0.65 12.10
N ALA A 84 1.34 -0.03 11.62
CA ALA A 84 1.55 1.42 11.75
C ALA A 84 0.46 2.28 11.07
N ASP A 85 -0.20 1.76 10.03
CA ASP A 85 -1.24 2.47 9.29
C ASP A 85 -2.64 2.40 9.97
N LEU A 86 -2.89 1.38 10.79
CA LEU A 86 -4.16 1.15 11.47
C LEU A 86 -4.08 1.30 12.99
N GLY A 87 -2.90 1.15 13.59
CA GLY A 87 -2.69 1.22 15.04
C GLY A 87 -3.24 0.01 15.81
N ILE A 88 -3.51 -1.11 15.14
CA ILE A 88 -3.98 -2.37 15.73
C ILE A 88 -2.88 -3.43 15.68
N THR A 89 -2.94 -4.43 16.57
CA THR A 89 -2.01 -5.55 16.57
C THR A 89 -2.25 -6.49 15.38
N TYR A 90 -1.26 -7.31 15.01
CA TYR A 90 -1.38 -8.23 13.88
C TYR A 90 -2.43 -9.32 14.10
N ASP A 91 -2.60 -9.79 15.32
CA ASP A 91 -3.65 -10.77 15.70
C ASP A 91 -5.06 -10.15 15.58
N GLU A 92 -5.24 -8.90 16.00
CA GLU A 92 -6.49 -8.15 15.75
C GLU A 92 -6.72 -7.92 14.25
N ASP A 93 -5.65 -7.65 13.49
CA ASP A 93 -5.76 -7.48 12.04
C ASP A 93 -6.14 -8.78 11.32
N VAL A 94 -5.75 -9.96 11.81
CA VAL A 94 -6.25 -11.26 11.31
C VAL A 94 -7.77 -11.33 11.40
N LEU A 95 -8.34 -10.96 12.55
CA LEU A 95 -9.79 -10.96 12.76
C LEU A 95 -10.50 -9.94 11.86
N ARG A 96 -9.92 -8.73 11.74
CA ARG A 96 -10.42 -7.71 10.83
C ARG A 96 -10.39 -8.17 9.37
N LEU A 97 -9.26 -8.71 8.90
CA LEU A 97 -9.13 -9.23 7.53
C LEU A 97 -10.16 -10.33 7.25
N ARG A 98 -10.35 -11.25 8.21
CA ARG A 98 -11.37 -12.30 8.08
C ARG A 98 -12.76 -11.70 7.86
N GLY A 99 -13.16 -10.77 8.73
CA GLY A 99 -14.45 -10.08 8.62
C GLY A 99 -14.60 -9.33 7.30
N GLU A 100 -13.57 -8.62 6.86
CA GLU A 100 -13.56 -7.89 5.59
C GLU A 100 -13.72 -8.81 4.38
N PHE A 101 -13.07 -9.99 4.38
CA PHE A 101 -13.21 -10.97 3.31
C PHE A 101 -14.60 -11.60 3.32
N GLN A 102 -15.10 -12.01 4.49
CA GLN A 102 -16.43 -12.63 4.62
C GLN A 102 -17.56 -11.68 4.21
N ASN A 103 -17.47 -10.40 4.61
CA ASN A 103 -18.43 -9.37 4.22
C ASN A 103 -18.50 -9.13 2.69
N ARG A 104 -17.45 -9.54 1.97
CA ARG A 104 -17.38 -9.45 0.50
C ARG A 104 -17.65 -10.78 -0.21
N GLY A 105 -18.13 -11.79 0.53
CA GLY A 105 -18.53 -13.09 -0.02
C GLY A 105 -17.40 -14.08 -0.24
N PHE A 106 -16.19 -13.85 0.30
CA PHE A 106 -15.11 -14.83 0.19
C PHE A 106 -15.19 -15.90 1.27
N MET A 107 -14.85 -17.13 0.90
CA MET A 107 -14.62 -18.21 1.85
C MET A 107 -13.25 -18.01 2.52
N VAL A 108 -13.25 -17.76 3.83
CA VAL A 108 -12.04 -17.79 4.65
C VAL A 108 -11.98 -19.14 5.34
N GLY A 109 -11.10 -20.03 4.83
CA GLY A 109 -11.03 -21.43 5.28
C GLY A 109 -10.37 -21.58 6.63
N SER A 110 -9.22 -20.90 6.83
CA SER A 110 -8.38 -21.13 8.01
C SER A 110 -7.39 -20.01 8.30
N VAL A 111 -6.82 -20.09 9.51
CA VAL A 111 -5.65 -19.30 9.93
C VAL A 111 -4.46 -20.24 10.16
N VAL A 112 -3.28 -19.87 9.66
CA VAL A 112 -2.03 -20.58 9.89
C VAL A 112 -1.11 -19.72 10.75
N ILE A 113 -0.71 -20.24 11.91
CA ILE A 113 0.25 -19.63 12.80
C ILE A 113 1.62 -20.23 12.49
N THR A 114 2.50 -19.42 11.90
CA THR A 114 3.85 -19.83 11.47
C THR A 114 4.91 -19.56 12.53
N HIS A 115 6.13 -20.07 12.29
CA HIS A 115 7.28 -19.93 13.21
C HIS A 115 6.93 -20.36 14.64
N PHE A 116 5.99 -21.35 14.73
CA PHE A 116 5.53 -21.82 16.04
C PHE A 116 6.59 -22.68 16.72
N ASN A 117 6.86 -22.35 17.97
CA ASN A 117 7.76 -23.10 18.84
C ASN A 117 7.27 -23.02 20.30
N GLY A 118 5.96 -23.17 20.51
CA GLY A 118 5.36 -23.18 21.84
C GLY A 118 5.13 -21.81 22.49
N GLN A 119 5.12 -20.72 21.75
CA GLN A 119 4.91 -19.36 22.29
C GLN A 119 3.52 -19.26 22.98
N PRO A 120 3.46 -18.81 24.27
CA PRO A 120 2.20 -18.76 25.03
C PRO A 120 1.14 -17.87 24.41
N ALA A 121 1.50 -16.68 23.88
CA ALA A 121 0.53 -15.80 23.26
C ALA A 121 -0.03 -16.40 21.98
N ALA A 122 0.76 -17.13 21.18
CA ALA A 122 0.30 -17.84 20.00
C ALA A 122 -0.67 -18.99 20.37
N CYS A 123 -0.41 -19.71 21.46
CA CYS A 123 -1.33 -20.75 21.98
C CYS A 123 -2.66 -20.13 22.44
N ALA A 124 -2.62 -19.01 23.16
CA ALA A 124 -3.83 -18.29 23.60
C ALA A 124 -4.64 -17.75 22.40
N PHE A 125 -3.95 -17.23 21.37
CA PHE A 125 -4.58 -16.76 20.15
C PHE A 125 -5.26 -17.90 19.38
N ARG A 126 -4.61 -19.07 19.23
CA ARG A 126 -5.24 -20.27 18.67
C ARG A 126 -6.51 -20.64 19.40
N GLN A 127 -6.46 -20.72 20.73
CA GLN A 127 -7.66 -21.06 21.53
C GLN A 127 -8.80 -20.05 21.34
N ARG A 128 -8.49 -18.77 21.16
CA ARG A 128 -9.46 -17.73 20.82
C ARG A 128 -10.09 -18.01 19.46
N LEU A 129 -9.27 -18.25 18.43
CA LEU A 129 -9.76 -18.55 17.07
C LEU A 129 -10.65 -19.80 17.03
N GLU A 130 -10.24 -20.88 17.72
CA GLU A 130 -10.99 -22.14 17.76
C GLU A 130 -12.34 -21.98 18.48
N ARG A 131 -12.40 -21.17 19.55
CA ARG A 131 -13.68 -20.80 20.21
C ARG A 131 -14.61 -20.05 19.28
N ASP A 132 -14.06 -19.24 18.38
CA ASP A 132 -14.82 -18.50 17.36
C ASP A 132 -15.13 -19.37 16.12
N GLY A 133 -14.88 -20.68 16.18
CA GLY A 133 -15.13 -21.64 15.11
C GLY A 133 -14.19 -21.53 13.92
N ILE A 134 -13.00 -20.94 14.10
CA ILE A 134 -12.01 -20.75 13.04
C ILE A 134 -11.02 -21.89 13.06
N LYS A 135 -10.91 -22.64 11.95
CA LYS A 135 -9.88 -23.67 11.80
C LYS A 135 -8.51 -23.05 11.88
N THR A 136 -7.64 -23.56 12.75
CA THR A 136 -6.31 -23.02 12.99
C THR A 136 -5.26 -24.11 12.94
N TYR A 137 -4.17 -23.85 12.23
CA TYR A 137 -3.07 -24.78 11.98
C TYR A 137 -1.75 -24.20 12.42
N TYR A 138 -0.80 -25.05 12.84
CA TYR A 138 0.56 -24.66 13.15
C TYR A 138 1.54 -25.05 12.06
N HIS A 139 2.40 -24.09 11.68
CA HIS A 139 3.60 -24.36 10.93
C HIS A 139 4.82 -24.05 11.82
N TYR A 140 5.67 -25.04 11.97
CA TYR A 140 6.78 -25.03 12.91
C TYR A 140 8.01 -24.36 12.32
N LEU A 141 8.96 -24.02 13.20
CA LEU A 141 10.31 -23.65 12.76
C LEU A 141 11.00 -24.89 12.20
N ILE A 142 11.49 -24.77 10.96
CA ILE A 142 12.26 -25.80 10.29
C ILE A 142 13.73 -25.44 10.47
N GLU A 143 14.49 -26.32 11.12
CA GLU A 143 15.91 -26.13 11.33
C GLU A 143 16.66 -26.15 9.98
N GLY A 144 17.63 -25.24 9.82
CA GLY A 144 18.36 -25.09 8.54
C GLY A 144 17.63 -24.30 7.45
N TYR A 145 16.38 -23.83 7.69
CA TYR A 145 15.68 -22.99 6.73
C TYR A 145 16.41 -21.64 6.53
N PRO A 146 16.59 -21.17 5.28
CA PRO A 146 16.13 -21.73 4.01
C PRO A 146 17.15 -22.59 3.26
N HIS A 147 18.30 -22.95 3.84
CA HIS A 147 19.46 -23.52 3.13
C HIS A 147 19.51 -25.05 3.12
N ASP A 148 19.02 -25.74 4.14
CA ASP A 148 18.97 -27.20 4.20
C ASP A 148 17.74 -27.73 3.43
N VAL A 149 17.86 -27.67 2.09
CA VAL A 149 16.78 -28.03 1.17
C VAL A 149 16.30 -29.48 1.37
N GLN A 150 17.22 -30.42 1.61
CA GLN A 150 16.87 -31.83 1.79
C GLN A 150 15.99 -32.04 3.01
N ARG A 151 16.32 -31.39 4.11
CA ARG A 151 15.51 -31.43 5.34
C ARG A 151 14.20 -30.69 5.17
N ILE A 152 14.24 -29.51 4.52
CA ILE A 152 13.05 -28.67 4.35
C ILE A 152 11.99 -29.41 3.50
N ALA A 153 12.39 -30.02 2.37
CA ALA A 153 11.52 -30.75 1.47
C ALA A 153 11.33 -32.24 1.90
N SER A 154 11.26 -32.51 3.18
CA SER A 154 11.08 -33.85 3.76
C SER A 154 9.96 -33.89 4.81
N ASP A 155 9.71 -35.09 5.35
CA ASP A 155 8.75 -35.29 6.46
C ASP A 155 9.19 -34.60 7.75
N GLU A 156 10.49 -34.37 7.95
CA GLU A 156 11.02 -33.62 9.10
C GLU A 156 10.93 -32.09 8.93
N GLY A 157 10.74 -31.63 7.68
CA GLY A 157 10.57 -30.23 7.31
C GLY A 157 9.11 -29.90 7.02
N PHE A 158 8.76 -29.77 5.76
CA PHE A 158 7.39 -29.41 5.35
C PHE A 158 6.34 -30.43 5.78
N GLY A 159 6.71 -31.72 5.85
CA GLY A 159 5.81 -32.78 6.30
C GLY A 159 5.43 -32.72 7.77
N LYS A 160 6.22 -32.03 8.62
CA LYS A 160 5.93 -31.81 10.03
C LYS A 160 4.86 -30.75 10.28
N ASN A 161 4.67 -29.84 9.31
CA ASN A 161 3.64 -28.81 9.40
C ASN A 161 2.25 -29.40 9.27
N ASP A 162 1.29 -28.83 10.01
CA ASP A 162 -0.10 -29.22 9.86
C ASP A 162 -0.55 -29.02 8.40
N TYR A 163 -1.17 -30.03 7.80
CA TYR A 163 -1.77 -29.88 6.49
C TYR A 163 -3.07 -29.09 6.60
N VAL A 164 -3.15 -27.99 5.83
CA VAL A 164 -4.35 -27.17 5.76
C VAL A 164 -5.30 -27.76 4.72
N GLU A 165 -6.41 -28.32 5.19
CA GLU A 165 -7.46 -28.84 4.30
C GLU A 165 -8.09 -27.68 3.52
N THR A 166 -8.06 -27.77 2.20
CA THR A 166 -8.64 -26.77 1.29
C THR A 166 -9.53 -27.44 0.25
N SER A 167 -10.63 -26.78 -0.09
CA SER A 167 -11.69 -27.33 -0.94
C SER A 167 -11.79 -26.68 -2.32
N ARG A 168 -11.16 -25.53 -2.52
CA ARG A 168 -11.30 -24.73 -3.76
C ARG A 168 -10.03 -24.75 -4.61
N PRO A 169 -10.17 -24.57 -5.95
CA PRO A 169 -9.03 -24.64 -6.87
C PRO A 169 -8.04 -23.50 -6.71
N LEU A 170 -8.47 -22.33 -6.26
CA LEU A 170 -7.60 -21.17 -6.01
C LEU A 170 -7.53 -20.86 -4.51
N VAL A 171 -6.39 -21.13 -3.92
CA VAL A 171 -6.12 -20.86 -2.51
C VAL A 171 -5.26 -19.61 -2.39
N ILE A 172 -5.85 -18.53 -1.89
CA ILE A 172 -5.14 -17.28 -1.66
C ILE A 172 -4.52 -17.30 -0.27
N VAL A 173 -3.20 -17.12 -0.21
CA VAL A 173 -2.45 -17.04 1.04
C VAL A 173 -2.06 -15.58 1.31
N THR A 174 -2.65 -15.01 2.34
CA THR A 174 -2.47 -13.59 2.72
C THR A 174 -2.08 -13.42 4.19
N ALA A 175 -1.68 -12.22 4.59
CA ALA A 175 -1.24 -11.95 5.96
C ALA A 175 -1.39 -10.45 6.34
N PRO A 176 -1.40 -10.11 7.64
CA PRO A 176 -1.36 -8.73 8.13
C PRO A 176 -0.15 -7.93 7.66
N GLY A 177 0.99 -8.58 7.45
CA GLY A 177 2.23 -7.91 7.06
C GLY A 177 3.31 -8.82 6.48
N PRO A 178 4.46 -8.23 6.13
CA PRO A 178 5.60 -8.97 5.59
C PRO A 178 6.25 -9.86 6.66
N GLY A 179 7.00 -10.90 6.21
CA GLY A 179 7.72 -11.80 7.10
C GLY A 179 6.85 -12.81 7.85
N SER A 180 5.57 -12.94 7.51
CA SER A 180 4.62 -13.85 8.15
C SER A 180 4.76 -15.32 7.75
N GLY A 181 5.62 -15.66 6.76
CA GLY A 181 5.84 -17.03 6.30
C GLY A 181 4.87 -17.52 5.22
N LYS A 182 4.21 -16.64 4.47
CA LYS A 182 3.26 -17.01 3.40
C LYS A 182 3.85 -17.99 2.38
N MET A 183 5.06 -17.71 1.88
CA MET A 183 5.76 -18.58 0.93
C MET A 183 5.97 -19.99 1.52
N ALA A 184 6.48 -20.07 2.75
CA ALA A 184 6.70 -21.35 3.42
C ALA A 184 5.40 -22.14 3.62
N VAL A 185 4.28 -21.44 3.89
CA VAL A 185 2.95 -22.07 3.94
C VAL A 185 2.56 -22.63 2.58
N CYS A 186 2.71 -21.85 1.50
CA CYS A 186 2.44 -22.34 0.14
C CYS A 186 3.27 -23.59 -0.17
N LEU A 187 4.60 -23.54 0.02
CA LEU A 187 5.51 -24.65 -0.29
C LEU A 187 5.22 -25.90 0.57
N SER A 188 4.91 -25.71 1.86
CA SER A 188 4.48 -26.83 2.73
C SER A 188 3.17 -27.46 2.24
N GLN A 189 2.23 -26.65 1.76
CA GLN A 189 1.00 -27.18 1.15
C GLN A 189 1.31 -27.95 -0.14
N LEU A 190 2.19 -27.45 -1.02
CA LEU A 190 2.59 -28.17 -2.23
C LEU A 190 3.22 -29.54 -1.90
N TYR A 191 4.10 -29.59 -0.90
CA TYR A 191 4.69 -30.84 -0.43
C TYR A 191 3.63 -31.85 0.02
N ASN A 192 2.70 -31.39 0.86
CA ASN A 192 1.64 -32.23 1.39
C ASN A 192 0.61 -32.65 0.32
N GLU A 193 0.28 -31.77 -0.64
CA GLU A 193 -0.57 -32.09 -1.80
C GLU A 193 0.09 -33.16 -2.69
N HIS A 194 1.39 -32.99 -2.98
CA HIS A 194 2.14 -33.94 -3.78
C HIS A 194 2.17 -35.34 -3.15
N LYS A 195 2.35 -35.43 -1.82
CA LYS A 195 2.24 -36.71 -1.08
C LYS A 195 0.85 -37.35 -1.17
N ARG A 196 -0.17 -36.56 -1.44
CA ARG A 196 -1.56 -37.03 -1.67
C ARG A 196 -1.89 -37.28 -3.13
N GLY A 197 -0.88 -37.19 -4.02
CA GLY A 197 -1.03 -37.42 -5.45
C GLY A 197 -1.61 -36.22 -6.23
N VAL A 198 -1.66 -35.02 -5.63
CA VAL A 198 -2.12 -33.80 -6.29
C VAL A 198 -0.92 -32.93 -6.65
N ARG A 199 -0.74 -32.63 -7.93
CA ARG A 199 0.27 -31.67 -8.40
C ARG A 199 -0.30 -30.27 -8.37
N ALA A 200 -0.31 -29.62 -7.20
CA ALA A 200 -0.74 -28.26 -7.04
C ALA A 200 0.33 -27.27 -7.53
N GLY A 201 -0.08 -26.07 -7.98
CA GLY A 201 0.83 -25.01 -8.42
C GLY A 201 1.06 -23.97 -7.34
N TYR A 202 2.14 -23.21 -7.51
CA TYR A 202 2.44 -21.98 -6.76
C TYR A 202 2.42 -20.77 -7.70
N ALA A 203 1.94 -19.65 -7.23
CA ALA A 203 2.16 -18.37 -7.90
C ALA A 203 2.27 -17.24 -6.89
N LYS A 204 3.02 -16.20 -7.24
CA LYS A 204 3.15 -14.98 -6.47
C LYS A 204 2.36 -13.86 -7.15
N PHE A 205 1.36 -13.33 -6.48
CA PHE A 205 0.58 -12.21 -7.00
C PHE A 205 1.24 -10.89 -6.62
N GLU A 206 1.75 -10.18 -7.60
CA GLU A 206 2.44 -8.91 -7.43
C GLU A 206 1.92 -7.86 -8.41
N THR A 207 2.03 -6.60 -8.02
CA THR A 207 1.75 -5.46 -8.90
C THR A 207 3.05 -4.83 -9.36
N PHE A 208 4.06 -4.83 -8.50
CA PHE A 208 5.38 -4.24 -8.72
C PHE A 208 6.49 -5.20 -8.27
N PRO A 209 7.69 -5.11 -8.89
CA PRO A 209 7.98 -4.29 -10.05
C PRO A 209 7.20 -4.75 -11.27
N VAL A 210 6.96 -3.85 -12.23
CA VAL A 210 6.32 -4.22 -13.50
C VAL A 210 7.37 -4.84 -14.40
N TRP A 211 7.33 -6.16 -14.50
CA TRP A 211 8.42 -6.97 -15.04
C TRP A 211 8.76 -6.70 -16.51
N ASN A 212 7.78 -6.30 -17.33
CA ASN A 212 7.96 -6.02 -18.77
C ASN A 212 8.19 -4.54 -19.09
N LEU A 213 8.46 -3.70 -18.09
CA LEU A 213 8.94 -2.34 -18.26
C LEU A 213 10.47 -2.28 -18.13
N PRO A 214 11.15 -1.28 -18.72
CA PRO A 214 12.58 -1.08 -18.52
C PRO A 214 12.96 -0.93 -17.04
N LEU A 215 14.17 -1.38 -16.67
CA LEU A 215 14.67 -1.32 -15.29
C LEU A 215 14.59 0.08 -14.67
N LYS A 216 14.91 1.12 -15.45
CA LYS A 216 14.90 2.54 -15.02
C LYS A 216 13.57 3.26 -15.32
N HIS A 217 12.54 2.51 -15.67
CA HIS A 217 11.23 3.10 -15.92
C HIS A 217 10.69 3.78 -14.65
N PRO A 218 10.14 5.01 -14.72
CA PRO A 218 9.68 5.75 -13.54
C PRO A 218 8.71 4.98 -12.65
N VAL A 219 7.85 4.15 -13.20
CA VAL A 219 6.92 3.27 -12.46
C VAL A 219 7.70 2.31 -11.55
N ASN A 220 8.74 1.63 -12.07
CA ASN A 220 9.58 0.72 -11.31
C ASN A 220 10.45 1.47 -10.29
N VAL A 221 10.99 2.62 -10.64
CA VAL A 221 11.77 3.48 -9.72
C VAL A 221 10.89 3.99 -8.56
N ALA A 222 9.63 4.33 -8.83
CA ALA A 222 8.68 4.75 -7.78
C ALA A 222 8.37 3.63 -6.77
N TYR A 223 8.34 2.38 -7.23
CA TYR A 223 8.20 1.24 -6.33
C TYR A 223 9.46 1.04 -5.47
N GLU A 224 10.64 1.13 -6.05
CA GLU A 224 11.91 1.06 -5.31
C GLU A 224 12.03 2.19 -4.25
N ALA A 225 11.53 3.39 -4.57
CA ALA A 225 11.42 4.49 -3.59
C ALA A 225 10.37 4.19 -2.51
N ALA A 226 9.32 3.44 -2.82
CA ALA A 226 8.28 3.06 -1.86
C ALA A 226 8.71 1.96 -0.88
N THR A 227 9.71 1.17 -1.24
CA THR A 227 10.30 0.06 -0.46
C THR A 227 11.74 0.33 -0.03
N ALA A 228 12.12 1.61 0.04
CA ALA A 228 13.48 2.02 0.40
C ALA A 228 13.88 1.55 1.81
N ASP A 229 12.93 1.46 2.74
CA ASP A 229 13.10 0.93 4.09
C ASP A 229 13.36 -0.58 4.13
N LEU A 230 12.91 -1.33 3.12
CA LEU A 230 13.12 -2.77 2.97
C LEU A 230 14.40 -3.12 2.19
N ASN A 231 15.11 -2.14 1.66
CA ASN A 231 16.26 -2.30 0.78
C ASN A 231 15.98 -3.08 -0.52
N ASP A 232 14.74 -3.08 -0.99
CA ASP A 232 14.41 -3.66 -2.28
C ASP A 232 15.06 -2.87 -3.41
N VAL A 233 15.71 -3.57 -4.33
CA VAL A 233 16.36 -3.00 -5.51
C VAL A 233 15.88 -3.75 -6.74
N ASN A 234 15.41 -2.99 -7.73
CA ASN A 234 15.02 -3.56 -9.01
C ASN A 234 16.26 -4.02 -9.79
N MET A 235 16.18 -5.23 -10.32
CA MET A 235 17.25 -5.87 -11.09
C MET A 235 16.67 -6.52 -12.35
N ILE A 236 17.52 -6.74 -13.35
CA ILE A 236 17.17 -7.63 -14.46
C ILE A 236 17.25 -9.07 -13.92
N ASP A 237 16.19 -9.83 -14.17
CA ASP A 237 16.12 -11.25 -13.82
C ASP A 237 17.05 -12.06 -14.74
N PRO A 238 18.19 -12.55 -14.24
CA PRO A 238 19.16 -13.27 -15.07
C PRO A 238 18.65 -14.65 -15.49
N PHE A 239 17.82 -15.28 -14.66
CA PHE A 239 17.23 -16.59 -14.96
C PHE A 239 16.19 -16.48 -16.08
N HIS A 240 15.39 -15.39 -16.08
CA HIS A 240 14.43 -15.15 -17.16
C HIS A 240 15.13 -14.84 -18.48
N LEU A 241 16.20 -14.06 -18.42
CA LEU A 241 17.02 -13.75 -19.59
C LEU A 241 17.66 -15.01 -20.17
N GLU A 242 18.23 -15.87 -19.33
CA GLU A 242 18.84 -17.14 -19.74
C GLU A 242 17.81 -18.12 -20.35
N ALA A 243 16.66 -18.27 -19.70
CA ALA A 243 15.64 -19.23 -20.11
C ALA A 243 14.88 -18.83 -21.39
N TYR A 244 14.66 -17.51 -21.61
CA TYR A 244 13.74 -17.01 -22.63
C TYR A 244 14.36 -16.01 -23.60
N ASN A 245 15.60 -15.60 -23.38
CA ASN A 245 16.26 -14.49 -24.10
C ASN A 245 15.42 -13.20 -24.09
N LYS A 246 14.73 -12.95 -22.96
CA LYS A 246 13.87 -11.78 -22.73
C LYS A 246 14.27 -11.08 -21.44
N ILE A 247 14.34 -9.75 -21.52
CA ILE A 247 14.59 -8.92 -20.34
C ILE A 247 13.30 -8.86 -19.50
N ALA A 248 13.41 -9.18 -18.22
CA ALA A 248 12.38 -8.98 -17.23
C ALA A 248 12.97 -8.28 -16.01
N VAL A 249 12.18 -7.45 -15.33
CA VAL A 249 12.57 -6.75 -14.10
C VAL A 249 11.94 -7.44 -12.91
N ASN A 250 12.77 -7.77 -11.92
CA ASN A 250 12.32 -8.30 -10.65
C ASN A 250 13.13 -7.62 -9.53
N TYR A 251 12.82 -7.84 -8.27
CA TYR A 251 13.65 -7.30 -7.20
C TYR A 251 14.66 -8.33 -6.66
N ASN A 252 15.74 -7.80 -6.10
CA ASN A 252 16.89 -8.58 -5.65
C ASN A 252 16.51 -9.79 -4.79
N ARG A 253 15.60 -9.64 -3.84
CA ARG A 253 15.22 -10.73 -2.91
C ARG A 253 14.64 -11.96 -3.62
N ASP A 254 13.80 -11.76 -4.65
CA ASP A 254 13.23 -12.88 -5.40
C ASP A 254 14.29 -13.56 -6.29
N ILE A 255 15.20 -12.77 -6.85
CA ILE A 255 16.32 -13.29 -7.64
C ILE A 255 17.29 -14.09 -6.76
N GLU A 256 17.65 -13.55 -5.59
CA GLU A 256 18.58 -14.18 -4.64
C GLU A 256 18.04 -15.50 -4.07
N ILE A 257 16.73 -15.58 -3.79
CA ILE A 257 16.12 -16.80 -3.23
C ILE A 257 15.79 -17.86 -4.29
N PHE A 258 15.73 -17.50 -5.57
CA PHE A 258 15.30 -18.41 -6.63
C PHE A 258 16.09 -19.73 -6.71
N PRO A 259 17.44 -19.77 -6.57
CA PRO A 259 18.17 -21.03 -6.54
C PRO A 259 17.71 -21.99 -5.43
N VAL A 260 17.35 -21.45 -4.26
CA VAL A 260 16.81 -22.25 -3.15
C VAL A 260 15.42 -22.77 -3.50
N LEU A 261 14.58 -21.91 -4.09
CA LEU A 261 13.23 -22.30 -4.53
C LEU A 261 13.29 -23.37 -5.62
N ASN A 262 14.22 -23.23 -6.58
CA ASN A 262 14.46 -24.26 -7.60
C ASN A 262 14.74 -25.63 -6.97
N ALA A 263 15.69 -25.67 -6.04
CA ALA A 263 16.03 -26.91 -5.34
C ALA A 263 14.87 -27.47 -4.49
N LEU A 264 14.05 -26.59 -3.88
CA LEU A 264 12.85 -27.01 -3.13
C LEU A 264 11.79 -27.61 -4.07
N PHE A 265 11.52 -27.01 -5.23
CA PHE A 265 10.60 -27.59 -6.23
C PHE A 265 11.11 -28.90 -6.77
N GLU A 266 12.41 -29.02 -7.06
CA GLU A 266 13.03 -30.30 -7.43
C GLU A 266 12.89 -31.35 -6.34
N GLY A 267 13.07 -30.98 -5.08
CA GLY A 267 12.85 -31.86 -3.93
C GLY A 267 11.39 -32.33 -3.77
N ILE A 268 10.43 -31.45 -4.11
CA ILE A 268 8.99 -31.76 -3.99
C ILE A 268 8.49 -32.59 -5.18
N TYR A 269 8.81 -32.15 -6.42
CA TYR A 269 8.22 -32.70 -7.65
C TYR A 269 9.17 -33.52 -8.52
N GLY A 270 10.46 -33.62 -8.16
CA GLY A 270 11.50 -34.17 -9.02
C GLY A 270 11.94 -33.24 -10.18
N SER A 271 11.29 -32.10 -10.34
CA SER A 271 11.63 -31.07 -11.34
C SER A 271 11.02 -29.73 -10.96
N ASN A 272 11.67 -28.62 -11.33
CA ASN A 272 11.09 -27.31 -11.15
C ASN A 272 10.18 -26.94 -12.34
N PRO A 273 8.89 -26.61 -12.12
CA PRO A 273 8.00 -26.14 -13.17
C PRO A 273 8.30 -24.70 -13.63
N TYR A 274 9.12 -23.93 -12.88
CA TYR A 274 9.44 -22.53 -13.13
C TYR A 274 10.89 -22.38 -13.52
N LYS A 275 11.16 -21.58 -14.55
CA LYS A 275 12.53 -21.32 -15.03
C LYS A 275 13.13 -20.04 -14.46
N SER A 276 12.31 -19.18 -13.85
CA SER A 276 12.75 -17.91 -13.27
C SER A 276 11.81 -17.45 -12.15
N PRO A 277 12.25 -16.53 -11.26
CA PRO A 277 11.35 -15.89 -10.33
C PRO A 277 10.21 -15.12 -11.02
N THR A 278 10.46 -14.56 -12.21
CA THR A 278 9.41 -13.91 -13.02
C THR A 278 8.32 -14.89 -13.48
N ASP A 279 8.69 -16.15 -13.79
CA ASP A 279 7.69 -17.18 -14.13
C ASP A 279 6.78 -17.56 -12.98
N MET A 280 7.26 -17.47 -11.74
CA MET A 280 6.43 -17.73 -10.56
C MET A 280 5.38 -16.62 -10.34
N GLY A 281 5.63 -15.43 -10.88
CA GLY A 281 4.76 -14.27 -10.75
C GLY A 281 3.51 -14.36 -11.63
N VAL A 282 2.42 -13.75 -11.15
CA VAL A 282 1.24 -13.40 -11.96
C VAL A 282 1.08 -11.88 -11.92
N ASN A 283 1.51 -11.20 -12.99
CA ASN A 283 1.54 -9.74 -13.07
C ASN A 283 1.32 -9.28 -14.52
N MET A 284 0.11 -8.80 -14.82
CA MET A 284 -0.28 -8.30 -16.13
C MET A 284 -0.31 -6.76 -16.20
N VAL A 285 0.20 -6.06 -15.19
CA VAL A 285 0.12 -4.60 -15.06
C VAL A 285 0.68 -3.88 -16.28
N GLY A 286 1.88 -4.26 -16.76
CA GLY A 286 2.53 -3.55 -17.85
C GLY A 286 1.78 -3.63 -19.19
N PHE A 287 0.93 -4.65 -19.38
CA PHE A 287 0.07 -4.79 -20.56
C PHE A 287 -1.18 -3.88 -20.53
N CYS A 288 -1.42 -3.23 -19.40
CA CYS A 288 -2.59 -2.39 -19.15
C CYS A 288 -2.28 -0.89 -19.07
N ILE A 289 -1.02 -0.51 -19.27
CA ILE A 289 -0.62 0.89 -19.41
C ILE A 289 -1.15 1.37 -20.77
N SER A 290 -2.05 2.35 -20.76
CA SER A 290 -2.68 2.93 -21.95
C SER A 290 -2.03 4.26 -22.37
N ASP A 291 -1.46 5.00 -21.41
CA ASP A 291 -0.65 6.20 -21.63
C ASP A 291 0.55 6.19 -20.69
N ASP A 292 1.70 5.86 -21.28
CA ASP A 292 2.96 5.76 -20.55
C ASP A 292 3.44 7.13 -20.03
N GLY A 293 3.22 8.20 -20.76
CA GLY A 293 3.57 9.56 -20.36
C GLY A 293 2.87 9.97 -19.07
N VAL A 294 1.58 9.68 -18.94
CA VAL A 294 0.78 9.93 -17.73
C VAL A 294 1.30 9.10 -16.56
N CYS A 295 1.61 7.82 -16.76
CA CYS A 295 2.16 6.96 -15.71
C CYS A 295 3.56 7.41 -15.27
N CYS A 296 4.40 7.85 -16.21
CA CYS A 296 5.73 8.40 -15.92
C CYS A 296 5.66 9.68 -15.09
N GLU A 297 4.77 10.63 -15.44
CA GLU A 297 4.57 11.87 -14.68
C GLU A 297 4.07 11.59 -13.25
N ALA A 298 3.07 10.73 -13.12
CA ALA A 298 2.53 10.32 -11.84
C ALA A 298 3.59 9.65 -10.95
N SER A 299 4.41 8.77 -11.53
CA SER A 299 5.50 8.08 -10.84
C SER A 299 6.59 9.03 -10.35
N LYS A 300 6.98 10.02 -11.16
CA LYS A 300 7.93 11.07 -10.74
C LYS A 300 7.40 11.87 -9.53
N ASN A 301 6.12 12.21 -9.54
CA ASN A 301 5.46 12.88 -8.41
C ASN A 301 5.43 11.97 -7.16
N GLU A 302 5.24 10.66 -7.32
CA GLU A 302 5.28 9.71 -6.19
C GLU A 302 6.68 9.56 -5.61
N ILE A 303 7.76 9.52 -6.42
CA ILE A 303 9.14 9.48 -5.91
C ILE A 303 9.43 10.73 -5.05
N ILE A 304 9.03 11.93 -5.51
CA ILE A 304 9.16 13.17 -4.74
C ILE A 304 8.34 13.09 -3.44
N ARG A 305 7.12 12.54 -3.51
CA ARG A 305 6.29 12.37 -2.32
C ARG A 305 6.96 11.45 -1.30
N ARG A 306 7.58 10.35 -1.73
CA ARG A 306 8.34 9.45 -0.85
C ARG A 306 9.55 10.14 -0.23
N TYR A 307 10.24 10.97 -0.98
CA TYR A 307 11.33 11.79 -0.44
C TYR A 307 10.87 12.69 0.70
N TYR A 308 9.77 13.43 0.51
CA TYR A 308 9.23 14.27 1.58
C TYR A 308 8.69 13.48 2.76
N ASP A 309 8.08 12.33 2.53
CA ASP A 309 7.61 11.44 3.61
C ASP A 309 8.78 10.96 4.48
N ALA A 310 9.86 10.47 3.85
CA ALA A 310 11.06 10.02 4.55
C ALA A 310 11.75 11.17 5.33
N THR A 311 11.89 12.36 4.71
CA THR A 311 12.49 13.53 5.39
C THR A 311 11.65 14.01 6.57
N ASN A 312 10.31 13.96 6.46
CA ASN A 312 9.42 14.28 7.57
C ASN A 312 9.49 13.25 8.70
N LYS A 313 9.56 11.95 8.37
CA LYS A 313 9.78 10.88 9.36
C LYS A 313 11.11 11.06 10.09
N MET A 314 12.18 11.41 9.36
CA MET A 314 13.49 11.67 9.96
C MET A 314 13.45 12.87 10.91
N ALA A 315 12.80 13.96 10.54
CA ALA A 315 12.65 15.14 11.40
C ALA A 315 11.88 14.81 12.70
N ARG A 316 11.09 13.74 12.71
CA ARG A 316 10.38 13.20 13.88
C ARG A 316 11.16 12.09 14.62
N GLY A 317 12.36 11.72 14.15
CA GLY A 317 13.15 10.61 14.70
C GLY A 317 12.62 9.20 14.38
N ALA A 318 11.77 9.07 13.36
CA ALA A 318 11.09 7.81 12.99
C ALA A 318 11.63 7.14 11.71
N CYS A 319 12.76 7.64 11.17
CA CYS A 319 13.40 7.10 9.95
C CYS A 319 14.92 7.18 10.11
N ASN A 320 15.65 6.31 9.42
CA ASN A 320 17.10 6.36 9.36
C ASN A 320 17.58 7.12 8.10
N GLU A 321 18.84 7.54 8.13
CA GLU A 321 19.46 8.30 7.04
C GLU A 321 19.62 7.47 5.76
N ASN A 322 19.71 6.15 5.85
CA ASN A 322 19.88 5.26 4.70
C ASN A 322 18.66 5.30 3.77
N GLU A 323 17.44 5.31 4.32
CA GLU A 323 16.20 5.41 3.52
C GLU A 323 16.19 6.69 2.68
N ILE A 324 16.52 7.83 3.28
CA ILE A 324 16.57 9.11 2.58
C ILE A 324 17.67 9.13 1.53
N SER A 325 18.86 8.61 1.86
CA SER A 325 20.00 8.58 0.94
C SER A 325 19.69 7.74 -0.28
N LYS A 326 19.00 6.60 -0.11
CA LYS A 326 18.52 5.77 -1.22
C LYS A 326 17.52 6.54 -2.11
N ILE A 327 16.53 7.20 -1.53
CA ILE A 327 15.55 7.96 -2.33
C ILE A 327 16.22 9.15 -3.04
N ARG A 328 17.19 9.82 -2.42
CA ARG A 328 18.00 10.89 -3.08
C ARG A 328 18.78 10.34 -4.28
N LEU A 329 19.36 9.14 -4.14
CA LEU A 329 20.05 8.48 -5.24
C LEU A 329 19.08 8.19 -6.41
N LEU A 330 17.89 7.69 -6.13
CA LEU A 330 16.85 7.43 -7.13
C LEU A 330 16.38 8.72 -7.84
N LEU A 331 16.20 9.83 -7.10
CA LEU A 331 15.90 11.14 -7.68
C LEU A 331 17.02 11.60 -8.62
N SER A 332 18.29 11.49 -8.18
CA SER A 332 19.46 11.87 -8.98
C SER A 332 19.58 11.03 -10.25
N GLN A 333 19.45 9.69 -10.14
CA GLN A 333 19.51 8.79 -11.29
C GLN A 333 18.39 9.04 -12.30
N SER A 334 17.20 9.41 -11.81
CA SER A 334 16.04 9.75 -12.63
C SER A 334 16.07 11.19 -13.15
N LYS A 335 17.09 12.00 -12.78
CA LYS A 335 17.21 13.42 -13.11
C LYS A 335 15.99 14.23 -12.70
N ILE A 336 15.41 13.91 -11.55
CA ILE A 336 14.22 14.56 -10.98
C ILE A 336 14.65 15.37 -9.76
N ASN A 337 14.14 16.60 -9.65
CA ASN A 337 14.22 17.42 -8.44
C ASN A 337 12.82 17.70 -7.88
N THR A 338 12.75 18.25 -6.67
CA THR A 338 11.48 18.56 -6.01
C THR A 338 10.63 19.59 -6.73
N ASP A 339 11.24 20.42 -7.58
CA ASP A 339 10.56 21.48 -8.33
C ASP A 339 9.76 20.92 -9.53
N PHE A 340 10.00 19.67 -9.92
CA PHE A 340 9.12 18.97 -10.86
C PHE A 340 7.66 18.97 -10.38
N ARG A 341 7.45 18.94 -9.06
CA ARG A 341 6.13 19.04 -8.46
C ARG A 341 5.70 20.52 -8.38
N ARG A 342 4.80 20.94 -9.27
CA ARG A 342 4.36 22.35 -9.44
C ARG A 342 3.83 22.96 -8.14
N THR A 343 3.16 22.19 -7.31
CA THR A 343 2.68 22.63 -6.00
C THR A 343 3.81 23.01 -5.04
N THR A 344 4.96 22.32 -5.11
CA THR A 344 6.15 22.66 -4.31
C THR A 344 6.64 24.07 -4.67
N VAL A 345 6.76 24.37 -5.97
CA VAL A 345 7.20 25.67 -6.46
C VAL A 345 6.21 26.77 -6.05
N ALA A 346 4.91 26.53 -6.28
CA ALA A 346 3.88 27.52 -5.96
C ALA A 346 3.78 27.83 -4.46
N ALA A 347 3.87 26.81 -3.60
CA ALA A 347 3.84 27.02 -2.15
C ALA A 347 5.08 27.79 -1.66
N LYS A 348 6.29 27.48 -2.17
CA LYS A 348 7.53 28.19 -1.86
C LYS A 348 7.49 29.66 -2.34
N GLN A 349 6.95 29.91 -3.52
CA GLN A 349 6.75 31.28 -4.03
C GLN A 349 5.77 32.08 -3.15
N SER A 350 4.66 31.43 -2.72
CA SER A 350 3.70 32.05 -1.80
C SER A 350 4.35 32.38 -0.45
N LEU A 351 5.15 31.47 0.12
CA LEU A 351 5.92 31.72 1.35
C LEU A 351 6.86 32.93 1.18
N LYS A 352 7.62 32.98 0.06
CA LYS A 352 8.55 34.08 -0.23
C LYS A 352 7.82 35.41 -0.37
N LYS A 353 6.62 35.42 -0.97
CA LYS A 353 5.81 36.63 -1.19
C LYS A 353 5.16 37.15 0.09
N THR A 354 4.65 36.25 0.93
CA THR A 354 3.82 36.61 2.09
C THR A 354 4.59 36.63 3.40
N GLY A 355 5.72 35.95 3.50
CA GLY A 355 6.45 35.72 4.74
C GLY A 355 5.77 34.72 5.69
N HIS A 356 4.62 34.14 5.29
CA HIS A 356 3.84 33.22 6.10
C HIS A 356 3.90 31.79 5.56
N THR A 357 3.81 30.78 6.46
CA THR A 357 3.72 29.37 6.04
C THR A 357 2.59 29.22 5.03
N SER A 358 2.91 28.60 3.90
CA SER A 358 2.05 28.55 2.72
C SER A 358 1.79 27.12 2.26
N SER A 359 0.72 26.96 1.52
CA SER A 359 0.32 25.70 0.89
C SER A 359 -0.17 25.94 -0.53
N ALA A 360 -0.09 24.92 -1.37
CA ALA A 360 -0.60 24.94 -2.73
C ALA A 360 -1.25 23.60 -3.08
N ILE A 361 -2.31 23.65 -3.88
CA ILE A 361 -2.98 22.49 -4.47
C ILE A 361 -3.05 22.66 -5.97
N GLU A 362 -2.87 21.58 -6.71
CA GLU A 362 -3.07 21.49 -8.14
C GLU A 362 -4.34 20.71 -8.43
N LEU A 363 -5.31 21.32 -9.10
CA LEU A 363 -6.56 20.73 -9.51
C LEU A 363 -6.40 19.90 -10.79
N GLU A 364 -7.42 19.16 -11.14
CA GLU A 364 -7.45 18.27 -12.31
C GLU A 364 -7.22 18.98 -13.65
N ASP A 365 -7.68 20.21 -13.78
CA ASP A 365 -7.49 21.07 -14.96
C ASP A 365 -6.11 21.74 -15.02
N GLY A 366 -5.24 21.49 -14.02
CA GLY A 366 -3.92 22.08 -13.88
C GLY A 366 -3.92 23.45 -13.18
N THR A 367 -5.07 23.93 -12.72
CA THR A 367 -5.16 25.18 -11.93
C THR A 367 -4.47 25.01 -10.58
N ILE A 368 -3.61 25.97 -10.20
CA ILE A 368 -2.93 25.97 -8.92
C ILE A 368 -3.55 27.03 -8.02
N ILE A 369 -4.01 26.58 -6.85
CA ILE A 369 -4.55 27.46 -5.80
C ILE A 369 -3.58 27.45 -4.63
N THR A 370 -3.30 28.65 -4.09
CA THR A 370 -2.42 28.82 -2.94
C THR A 370 -3.17 29.39 -1.74
N ALA A 371 -2.64 29.13 -0.57
CA ALA A 371 -3.07 29.76 0.67
C ALA A 371 -1.88 29.94 1.62
N HIS A 372 -2.00 30.87 2.56
CA HIS A 372 -1.02 31.09 3.61
C HIS A 372 -1.71 31.12 4.97
N SER A 373 -0.93 30.93 6.03
CA SER A 373 -1.46 31.04 7.40
C SER A 373 -1.76 32.49 7.78
N SER A 374 -2.81 32.69 8.55
CA SER A 374 -3.19 33.95 9.17
C SER A 374 -3.22 33.79 10.70
N GLU A 375 -3.71 34.79 11.42
CA GLU A 375 -3.99 34.67 12.86
C GLU A 375 -5.13 33.73 13.15
N LEU A 376 -6.06 33.57 12.20
CA LEU A 376 -7.27 32.74 12.36
C LEU A 376 -7.06 31.30 11.92
N LEU A 377 -6.35 31.07 10.81
CA LEU A 377 -6.30 29.79 10.12
C LEU A 377 -4.85 29.31 9.88
N GLY A 378 -4.63 28.00 9.99
CA GLY A 378 -3.43 27.37 9.44
C GLY A 378 -3.46 27.36 7.90
N CYS A 379 -2.29 27.25 7.24
CA CYS A 379 -2.22 27.25 5.79
C CYS A 379 -3.01 26.09 5.15
N SER A 380 -3.07 24.92 5.78
CA SER A 380 -3.87 23.76 5.37
C SER A 380 -5.37 24.05 5.37
N ALA A 381 -5.87 24.62 6.46
CA ALA A 381 -7.27 25.02 6.63
C ALA A 381 -7.68 26.12 5.64
N ALA A 382 -6.82 27.14 5.48
CA ALA A 382 -7.03 28.20 4.50
C ALA A 382 -7.06 27.65 3.06
N LEU A 383 -6.20 26.67 2.74
CA LEU A 383 -6.17 26.02 1.42
C LEU A 383 -7.49 25.30 1.13
N LEU A 384 -8.03 24.54 2.08
CA LEU A 384 -9.33 23.86 1.90
C LEU A 384 -10.45 24.84 1.61
N LEU A 385 -10.52 25.96 2.33
CA LEU A 385 -11.53 26.99 2.07
C LEU A 385 -11.34 27.64 0.70
N ASN A 386 -10.12 27.98 0.31
CA ASN A 386 -9.84 28.60 -0.98
C ASN A 386 -10.18 27.69 -2.15
N VAL A 387 -9.79 26.41 -2.06
CA VAL A 387 -10.05 25.45 -3.14
C VAL A 387 -11.53 25.11 -3.26
N THR A 388 -12.24 24.95 -2.14
CA THR A 388 -13.69 24.66 -2.17
C THR A 388 -14.51 25.83 -2.68
N LYS A 389 -14.13 27.07 -2.32
CA LYS A 389 -14.70 28.30 -2.92
C LYS A 389 -14.51 28.33 -4.43
N HIS A 390 -13.26 28.13 -4.89
CA HIS A 390 -12.95 28.13 -6.31
C HIS A 390 -13.79 27.11 -7.09
N LEU A 391 -13.82 25.85 -6.61
CA LEU A 391 -14.58 24.77 -7.25
C LEU A 391 -16.10 24.99 -7.22
N ALA A 392 -16.61 25.72 -6.25
CA ALA A 392 -18.01 26.08 -6.13
C ALA A 392 -18.38 27.37 -6.93
N GLY A 393 -17.41 28.06 -7.54
CA GLY A 393 -17.63 29.35 -8.22
C GLY A 393 -18.07 30.46 -7.24
N ILE A 394 -17.54 30.42 -6.01
CA ILE A 394 -17.82 31.43 -4.99
C ILE A 394 -16.72 32.51 -5.04
N ASP A 395 -17.12 33.76 -4.89
CA ASP A 395 -16.18 34.89 -4.88
C ASP A 395 -15.08 34.67 -3.84
N HIS A 396 -13.83 34.89 -4.26
CA HIS A 396 -12.65 34.73 -3.43
C HIS A 396 -12.67 35.62 -2.17
N GLU A 397 -13.22 36.83 -2.26
CA GLU A 397 -13.29 37.78 -1.13
C GLU A 397 -14.35 37.38 -0.10
N LEU A 398 -15.31 36.51 -0.46
CA LEU A 398 -16.33 36.06 0.48
C LEU A 398 -15.71 35.17 1.57
N LYS A 399 -15.95 35.52 2.82
CA LYS A 399 -15.54 34.72 3.98
C LYS A 399 -16.62 33.70 4.30
N LEU A 400 -16.41 32.42 3.96
CA LEU A 400 -17.36 31.33 4.26
C LEU A 400 -17.59 31.16 5.76
N ILE A 401 -16.53 31.35 6.57
CA ILE A 401 -16.63 31.29 8.03
C ILE A 401 -16.31 32.70 8.56
N PRO A 402 -17.30 33.42 9.13
CA PRO A 402 -17.07 34.74 9.69
C PRO A 402 -16.13 34.66 10.90
N GLN A 403 -15.36 35.71 11.13
CA GLN A 403 -14.42 35.80 12.25
C GLN A 403 -15.12 35.60 13.60
N THR A 404 -16.35 36.10 13.75
CA THR A 404 -17.22 35.94 14.93
C THR A 404 -17.53 34.48 15.27
N MET A 405 -17.39 33.56 14.30
CA MET A 405 -17.51 32.11 14.52
C MET A 405 -16.17 31.44 14.81
N ILE A 406 -15.06 31.98 14.30
CA ILE A 406 -13.72 31.45 14.52
C ILE A 406 -13.21 31.77 15.92
N GLU A 407 -13.38 32.98 16.39
CA GLU A 407 -12.88 33.45 17.68
C GLU A 407 -13.38 32.63 18.89
N PRO A 408 -14.67 32.24 18.99
CA PRO A 408 -15.16 31.35 20.07
C PRO A 408 -14.51 29.98 20.04
N ILE A 409 -14.24 29.44 18.82
CA ILE A 409 -13.55 28.13 18.66
C ILE A 409 -12.10 28.26 19.15
N GLN A 410 -11.39 29.33 18.77
CA GLN A 410 -10.04 29.64 19.27
C GLN A 410 -10.00 29.78 20.78
N HIS A 411 -10.98 30.52 21.37
CA HIS A 411 -11.09 30.69 22.80
C HIS A 411 -11.27 29.34 23.53
N THR A 412 -12.18 28.50 23.04
CA THR A 412 -12.42 27.16 23.58
C THR A 412 -11.16 26.30 23.49
N LYS A 413 -10.50 26.29 22.33
CA LYS A 413 -9.29 25.53 22.05
C LYS A 413 -8.15 25.88 23.02
N ILE A 414 -7.93 27.16 23.26
CA ILE A 414 -6.81 27.63 24.11
C ILE A 414 -7.17 27.52 25.59
N ASN A 415 -8.32 28.01 25.99
CA ASN A 415 -8.64 28.22 27.42
C ASN A 415 -9.19 26.95 28.08
N TYR A 416 -9.90 26.07 27.34
CA TYR A 416 -10.52 24.89 27.92
C TYR A 416 -9.88 23.57 27.49
N LEU A 417 -9.34 23.49 26.27
CA LEU A 417 -8.76 22.25 25.74
C LEU A 417 -7.22 22.22 25.82
N GLY A 418 -6.59 23.28 26.36
CA GLY A 418 -5.13 23.33 26.55
C GLY A 418 -4.32 23.42 25.26
N GLY A 419 -4.93 23.82 24.15
CA GLY A 419 -4.25 24.02 22.87
C GLY A 419 -3.23 25.15 22.96
N ARG A 420 -2.08 24.99 22.30
CA ARG A 420 -1.02 26.03 22.25
C ARG A 420 -1.11 26.90 21.00
N ASN A 421 -1.81 26.45 19.98
CA ASN A 421 -1.94 27.15 18.69
C ASN A 421 -3.39 27.59 18.49
N PRO A 422 -3.67 28.89 18.46
CA PRO A 422 -5.05 29.40 18.30
C PRO A 422 -5.61 29.16 16.89
N ARG A 423 -4.76 29.05 15.86
CA ARG A 423 -5.20 28.86 14.49
C ARG A 423 -6.03 27.59 14.32
N LEU A 424 -7.14 27.68 13.60
CA LEU A 424 -7.96 26.50 13.32
C LEU A 424 -7.24 25.54 12.40
N HIS A 425 -7.37 24.25 12.71
CA HIS A 425 -6.97 23.11 11.90
C HIS A 425 -8.06 22.77 10.87
N THR A 426 -7.75 21.83 9.99
CA THR A 426 -8.65 21.43 8.89
C THR A 426 -9.96 20.80 9.38
N ASP A 427 -9.92 19.98 10.43
CA ASP A 427 -11.10 19.38 11.04
C ASP A 427 -12.04 20.42 11.68
N GLU A 428 -11.47 21.38 12.44
CA GLU A 428 -12.21 22.46 13.07
C GLU A 428 -12.93 23.33 12.01
N VAL A 429 -12.23 23.64 10.91
CA VAL A 429 -12.79 24.38 9.76
C VAL A 429 -13.90 23.61 9.07
N LEU A 430 -13.73 22.31 8.84
CA LEU A 430 -14.76 21.48 8.19
C LEU A 430 -16.00 21.33 9.07
N VAL A 431 -15.83 21.20 10.40
CA VAL A 431 -16.95 21.17 11.34
C VAL A 431 -17.70 22.52 11.35
N ALA A 432 -16.96 23.64 11.46
CA ALA A 432 -17.57 24.97 11.42
C ALA A 432 -18.34 25.22 10.12
N LEU A 433 -17.73 24.85 8.97
CA LEU A 433 -18.37 24.97 7.66
C LEU A 433 -19.63 24.08 7.56
N SER A 434 -19.58 22.87 8.12
CA SER A 434 -20.75 21.97 8.16
C SER A 434 -21.91 22.54 8.96
N VAL A 435 -21.64 23.17 10.10
CA VAL A 435 -22.68 23.83 10.91
C VAL A 435 -23.31 25.00 10.15
N LEU A 436 -22.46 25.85 9.53
CA LEU A 436 -22.93 27.00 8.76
C LEU A 436 -23.72 26.60 7.52
N SER A 437 -23.41 25.45 6.90
CA SER A 437 -24.08 24.96 5.71
C SER A 437 -25.59 24.70 5.89
N GLN A 438 -26.07 24.64 7.13
CA GLN A 438 -27.49 24.49 7.43
C GLN A 438 -28.29 25.76 7.03
N ASN A 439 -27.66 26.94 7.09
CA ASN A 439 -28.31 28.23 6.87
C ASN A 439 -27.63 29.07 5.78
N ASP A 440 -26.49 28.64 5.23
CA ASP A 440 -25.71 29.34 4.21
C ASP A 440 -25.47 28.45 3.00
N GLU A 441 -26.06 28.85 1.86
CA GLU A 441 -25.99 28.16 0.59
C GLU A 441 -24.53 28.06 0.08
N ASN A 442 -23.71 29.09 0.27
CA ASN A 442 -22.32 29.07 -0.19
C ASN A 442 -21.48 28.08 0.62
N CYS A 443 -21.74 27.97 1.94
CA CYS A 443 -21.10 26.96 2.78
C CYS A 443 -21.47 25.55 2.34
N ARG A 444 -22.73 25.30 2.00
CA ARG A 444 -23.19 24.00 1.48
C ARG A 444 -22.54 23.66 0.17
N ARG A 445 -22.57 24.58 -0.82
CA ARG A 445 -21.93 24.41 -2.12
C ARG A 445 -20.42 24.15 -2.03
N ALA A 446 -19.73 24.81 -1.07
CA ALA A 446 -18.31 24.58 -0.83
C ALA A 446 -18.05 23.16 -0.29
N LEU A 447 -18.82 22.66 0.66
CA LEU A 447 -18.70 21.30 1.20
C LEU A 447 -18.90 20.22 0.14
N GLU A 448 -19.85 20.41 -0.77
CA GLU A 448 -20.14 19.50 -1.87
C GLU A 448 -18.96 19.33 -2.84
N GLN A 449 -17.96 20.21 -2.80
CA GLN A 449 -16.77 20.12 -3.65
C GLN A 449 -15.68 19.18 -3.08
N LEU A 450 -15.74 18.79 -1.80
CA LEU A 450 -14.70 17.98 -1.17
C LEU A 450 -14.36 16.68 -1.94
N PRO A 451 -15.31 15.94 -2.50
CA PRO A 451 -15.00 14.73 -3.27
C PRO A 451 -14.12 14.98 -4.51
N LYS A 452 -14.16 16.18 -5.10
CA LYS A 452 -13.35 16.55 -6.26
C LYS A 452 -11.86 16.75 -5.93
N LEU A 453 -11.51 16.79 -4.66
CA LEU A 453 -10.12 16.95 -4.20
C LEU A 453 -9.32 15.65 -4.26
N ARG A 454 -9.99 14.52 -4.42
CA ARG A 454 -9.34 13.20 -4.45
C ARG A 454 -8.32 13.11 -5.58
N GLY A 455 -7.08 12.72 -5.24
CA GLY A 455 -5.98 12.57 -6.19
C GLY A 455 -5.21 13.87 -6.46
N CYS A 456 -5.70 15.03 -6.03
CA CYS A 456 -5.00 16.30 -6.22
C CYS A 456 -3.66 16.32 -5.48
N GLN A 457 -2.67 16.98 -6.08
CA GLN A 457 -1.33 17.17 -5.50
C GLN A 457 -1.35 18.37 -4.55
N VAL A 458 -0.83 18.19 -3.34
CA VAL A 458 -0.74 19.27 -2.33
C VAL A 458 0.67 19.37 -1.79
N HIS A 459 1.16 20.59 -1.58
CA HIS A 459 2.40 20.86 -0.87
C HIS A 459 2.22 21.94 0.18
N CYS A 460 2.85 21.73 1.35
CA CYS A 460 2.90 22.68 2.45
C CYS A 460 4.35 23.01 2.80
N THR A 461 4.65 24.28 3.01
CA THR A 461 6.00 24.77 3.35
C THR A 461 6.39 24.54 4.81
N VAL A 462 5.58 23.80 5.54
CA VAL A 462 5.77 23.43 6.95
C VAL A 462 5.20 22.04 7.18
N MET A 463 5.78 21.30 8.12
CA MET A 463 5.21 20.04 8.57
C MET A 463 3.85 20.27 9.24
N LEU A 464 2.83 19.60 8.73
CA LEU A 464 1.48 19.68 9.28
C LEU A 464 1.32 18.84 10.55
N SER A 465 0.33 19.22 11.37
CA SER A 465 -0.13 18.40 12.49
C SER A 465 -0.66 17.04 12.03
N ASP A 466 -0.69 16.06 12.92
CA ASP A 466 -1.22 14.73 12.59
C ASP A 466 -2.72 14.79 12.23
N VAL A 467 -3.47 15.73 12.82
CA VAL A 467 -4.87 15.96 12.50
C VAL A 467 -5.03 16.41 11.05
N ASP A 468 -4.31 17.45 10.64
CA ASP A 468 -4.33 17.96 9.25
C ASP A 468 -3.91 16.90 8.25
N GLN A 469 -2.84 16.14 8.55
CA GLN A 469 -2.37 15.06 7.69
C GLN A 469 -3.43 13.95 7.53
N LYS A 470 -4.10 13.56 8.63
CA LYS A 470 -5.19 12.56 8.61
C LYS A 470 -6.37 13.03 7.77
N ILE A 471 -6.76 14.29 7.87
CA ILE A 471 -7.86 14.86 7.07
C ILE A 471 -7.50 14.86 5.59
N PHE A 472 -6.33 15.34 5.21
CA PHE A 472 -5.89 15.31 3.81
C PHE A 472 -5.82 13.90 3.25
N LYS A 473 -5.35 12.93 4.04
CA LYS A 473 -5.35 11.53 3.65
C LYS A 473 -6.77 10.97 3.44
N LYS A 474 -7.71 11.29 4.35
CA LYS A 474 -9.12 10.88 4.23
C LYS A 474 -9.80 11.49 3.01
N LEU A 475 -9.48 12.73 2.67
CA LEU A 475 -9.94 13.39 1.44
C LEU A 475 -9.27 12.82 0.17
N GLY A 476 -8.29 11.95 0.31
CA GLY A 476 -7.58 11.32 -0.80
C GLY A 476 -6.56 12.22 -1.49
N LEU A 477 -6.10 13.28 -0.82
CA LEU A 477 -5.09 14.20 -1.32
C LEU A 477 -3.67 13.60 -1.26
N ASN A 478 -2.84 13.90 -2.26
CA ASN A 478 -1.43 13.52 -2.31
C ASN A 478 -0.58 14.61 -1.66
N LEU A 479 -0.52 14.60 -0.33
CA LEU A 479 0.17 15.60 0.48
C LEU A 479 1.69 15.39 0.49
N THR A 480 2.43 16.52 0.43
CA THR A 480 3.85 16.64 0.78
C THR A 480 4.05 17.84 1.69
N CYS A 481 5.05 17.79 2.57
CA CYS A 481 5.39 18.90 3.49
C CYS A 481 6.91 19.09 3.53
N GLU A 482 7.37 20.35 3.64
CA GLU A 482 8.76 20.61 4.01
C GLU A 482 9.01 20.10 5.45
N PRO A 483 10.20 19.53 5.75
CA PRO A 483 10.52 18.98 7.06
C PRO A 483 10.87 20.09 8.09
N VAL A 484 10.08 21.15 8.07
CA VAL A 484 10.23 22.30 8.97
C VAL A 484 9.18 22.19 10.07
N LEU A 485 9.62 22.00 11.30
CA LEU A 485 8.75 22.04 12.48
C LEU A 485 8.32 23.49 12.74
N LYS A 486 7.04 23.72 12.99
CA LYS A 486 6.57 25.01 13.52
C LYS A 486 7.22 25.22 14.90
N LYS A 487 7.97 26.29 15.04
CA LYS A 487 8.38 26.81 16.35
C LYS A 487 7.19 27.35 17.10
#